data_a96b429c526d6f8b42af3301574905a4
#
_entry.id   a96b429c526d6f8b42af3301574905a4
#
_cell.length_a   1.000
_cell.length_b   1.000
_cell.length_c   1.000
_cell.angle_alpha   90.00
_cell.angle_beta   90.00
_cell.angle_gamma   90.00
#
_symmetry.space_group_name_H-M   'P 1'
#
loop_
_entity.id
_entity.type
_entity.pdbx_description
1 polymer ?
#
loop_
_entity_poly.entity_id
_entity_poly.type
_entity_poly.pdbx_seq_one_letter_code
_entity_poly.pdbx_strand_id
1 'polypeptide(L)'
;DYITILIGTNDAIGSQPVKLIQDYYIQTKNLPKTPSIDWFEEQIEIFIKKIKENTSAKIAITTLPWLGEQEDASIINVIKSHNDIIRSMASRYDLSVLDLFAKFSDQIDKNHSVPYTTSELRRLRGLRAVILHYIFGWSWTKIGAKYKLKLLCDHIHLNERGGNIMENLVEEFISS
;
A
#
# COMPACT_ATOMS: atom_id res chain seq x y z
N ASP A 1 11.10 4.12 22.16
CA ASP A 1 11.08 4.46 20.73
C ASP A 1 10.18 3.51 19.97
N TYR A 2 9.59 3.98 18.86
CA TYR A 2 8.67 3.22 18.01
C TYR A 2 9.07 3.37 16.54
N ILE A 3 8.90 2.29 15.77
CA ILE A 3 9.08 2.27 14.32
C ILE A 3 7.82 1.69 13.68
N THR A 4 7.24 2.40 12.73
CA THR A 4 6.15 1.89 11.90
C THR A 4 6.62 1.74 10.45
N ILE A 5 6.28 0.60 9.82
CA ILE A 5 6.75 0.22 8.49
C ILE A 5 5.54 0.05 7.57
N LEU A 6 5.47 0.84 6.49
CA LEU A 6 4.52 0.67 5.41
C LEU A 6 5.28 0.60 4.08
N ILE A 7 5.55 -0.60 3.60
CA ILE A 7 6.27 -0.87 2.35
C ILE A 7 5.67 -2.08 1.63
N GLY A 8 5.95 -2.22 0.32
CA GLY A 8 5.54 -3.38 -0.47
C GLY A 8 4.47 -3.10 -1.53
N THR A 9 3.85 -1.91 -1.54
CA THR A 9 2.84 -1.56 -2.55
C THR A 9 3.39 -1.64 -3.98
N ASN A 10 4.61 -1.16 -4.20
CA ASN A 10 5.27 -1.25 -5.51
C ASN A 10 5.63 -2.69 -5.88
N ASP A 11 6.01 -3.50 -4.89
CA ASP A 11 6.30 -4.92 -5.08
C ASP A 11 5.03 -5.66 -5.51
N ALA A 12 3.92 -5.43 -4.83
CA ALA A 12 2.64 -6.00 -5.20
C ALA A 12 2.18 -5.58 -6.61
N ILE A 13 2.33 -4.31 -6.96
CA ILE A 13 1.99 -3.84 -8.31
C ILE A 13 2.92 -4.48 -9.35
N GLY A 14 4.22 -4.53 -9.08
CA GLY A 14 5.24 -5.07 -10.00
C GLY A 14 5.16 -6.59 -10.17
N SER A 15 4.66 -7.33 -9.19
CA SER A 15 4.53 -8.79 -9.23
C SER A 15 3.30 -9.29 -9.98
N GLN A 16 2.40 -8.39 -10.43
CA GLN A 16 1.27 -8.80 -11.25
C GLN A 16 1.74 -9.53 -12.51
N PRO A 17 1.03 -10.60 -12.98
CA PRO A 17 1.40 -11.36 -14.16
C PRO A 17 1.07 -10.58 -15.46
N VAL A 18 1.49 -9.32 -15.53
CA VAL A 18 1.30 -8.42 -16.66
C VAL A 18 2.67 -7.92 -17.11
N LYS A 19 3.14 -8.46 -18.23
CA LYS A 19 4.50 -8.20 -18.74
C LYS A 19 4.81 -6.70 -18.84
N LEU A 20 3.90 -5.89 -19.34
CA LEU A 20 4.09 -4.44 -19.46
C LEU A 20 4.37 -3.76 -18.11
N ILE A 21 3.71 -4.22 -17.03
CA ILE A 21 3.92 -3.70 -15.67
C ILE A 21 5.29 -4.15 -15.18
N GLN A 22 5.63 -5.42 -15.33
CA GLN A 22 6.91 -5.97 -14.90
C GLN A 22 8.08 -5.27 -15.60
N ASP A 23 8.03 -5.15 -16.91
CA ASP A 23 9.06 -4.46 -17.70
C ASP A 23 9.22 -2.98 -17.27
N TYR A 24 8.09 -2.30 -17.01
CA TYR A 24 8.11 -0.93 -16.48
C TYR A 24 8.84 -0.84 -15.14
N TYR A 25 8.52 -1.73 -14.17
CA TYR A 25 9.17 -1.72 -12.86
C TYR A 25 10.65 -2.08 -12.93
N ILE A 26 11.03 -3.08 -13.74
CA ILE A 26 12.44 -3.45 -13.95
C ILE A 26 13.22 -2.24 -14.46
N GLN A 27 12.73 -1.59 -15.52
CA GLN A 27 13.42 -0.47 -16.15
C GLN A 27 13.46 0.79 -15.29
N THR A 28 12.32 1.20 -14.71
CA THR A 28 12.23 2.48 -13.99
C THR A 28 12.83 2.43 -12.60
N LYS A 29 12.88 1.25 -11.98
CA LYS A 29 13.45 1.04 -10.63
C LYS A 29 14.82 0.36 -10.68
N ASN A 30 15.35 0.08 -11.88
CA ASN A 30 16.62 -0.62 -12.07
C ASN A 30 16.71 -1.92 -11.26
N LEU A 31 15.64 -2.72 -11.33
CA LEU A 31 15.55 -3.95 -10.54
C LEU A 31 16.42 -5.05 -11.16
N PRO A 32 17.11 -5.89 -10.37
CA PRO A 32 17.98 -6.96 -10.88
C PRO A 32 17.21 -8.14 -11.47
N LYS A 33 15.92 -8.30 -11.11
CA LYS A 33 15.04 -9.37 -11.59
C LYS A 33 13.57 -8.94 -11.57
N THR A 34 12.72 -9.72 -12.19
CA THR A 34 11.27 -9.51 -12.18
C THR A 34 10.71 -9.59 -10.75
N PRO A 35 9.92 -8.61 -10.30
CA PRO A 35 9.24 -8.67 -9.01
C PRO A 35 8.37 -9.94 -8.90
N SER A 36 8.46 -10.60 -7.76
CA SER A 36 7.66 -11.79 -7.44
C SER A 36 7.32 -11.81 -5.95
N ILE A 37 6.33 -12.60 -5.60
CA ILE A 37 5.91 -12.77 -4.21
C ILE A 37 7.04 -13.38 -3.35
N ASP A 38 7.77 -14.36 -3.88
CA ASP A 38 8.90 -15.01 -3.19
C ASP A 38 10.04 -14.02 -2.96
N TRP A 39 10.30 -13.16 -3.95
CA TRP A 39 11.33 -12.13 -3.78
C TRP A 39 10.92 -11.06 -2.77
N PHE A 40 9.65 -10.69 -2.74
CA PHE A 40 9.14 -9.81 -1.69
C PHE A 40 9.32 -10.43 -0.31
N GLU A 41 8.99 -11.73 -0.12
CA GLU A 41 9.18 -12.44 1.14
C GLU A 41 10.65 -12.42 1.58
N GLU A 42 11.57 -12.74 0.67
CA GLU A 42 13.01 -12.70 0.93
C GLU A 42 13.48 -11.30 1.39
N GLN A 43 13.07 -10.26 0.66
CA GLN A 43 13.55 -8.91 0.91
C GLN A 43 12.94 -8.30 2.19
N ILE A 44 11.66 -8.54 2.47
CA ILE A 44 11.04 -8.05 3.70
C ILE A 44 11.64 -8.73 4.94
N GLU A 45 12.00 -10.02 4.84
CA GLU A 45 12.68 -10.73 5.93
C GLU A 45 14.06 -10.14 6.21
N ILE A 46 14.87 -9.93 5.17
CA ILE A 46 16.19 -9.29 5.29
C ILE A 46 16.06 -7.90 5.92
N PHE A 47 15.08 -7.12 5.49
CA PHE A 47 14.83 -5.78 6.00
C PHE A 47 14.46 -5.77 7.48
N ILE A 48 13.53 -6.66 7.89
CA ILE A 48 13.12 -6.79 9.30
C ILE A 48 14.31 -7.20 10.18
N LYS A 49 15.10 -8.21 9.78
CA LYS A 49 16.30 -8.63 10.51
C LYS A 49 17.24 -7.45 10.73
N LYS A 50 17.53 -6.72 9.66
CA LYS A 50 18.44 -5.58 9.72
C LYS A 50 17.95 -4.46 10.65
N ILE A 51 16.65 -4.18 10.67
CA ILE A 51 16.10 -3.21 11.62
C ILE A 51 16.26 -3.72 13.06
N LYS A 52 15.84 -4.95 13.35
CA LYS A 52 15.92 -5.53 14.70
C LYS A 52 17.35 -5.61 15.24
N GLU A 53 18.35 -5.82 14.39
CA GLU A 53 19.75 -5.81 14.77
C GLU A 53 20.28 -4.41 15.15
N ASN A 54 19.62 -3.35 14.67
CA ASN A 54 20.11 -1.98 14.81
C ASN A 54 19.25 -1.09 15.73
N THR A 55 18.20 -1.64 16.35
CA THR A 55 17.35 -0.87 17.27
C THR A 55 16.69 -1.75 18.32
N SER A 56 16.42 -1.16 19.47
CA SER A 56 15.58 -1.71 20.54
C SER A 56 14.15 -1.13 20.51
N ALA A 57 13.79 -0.35 19.50
CA ALA A 57 12.46 0.22 19.37
C ALA A 57 11.38 -0.85 19.23
N LYS A 58 10.18 -0.59 19.71
CA LYS A 58 9.00 -1.38 19.37
C LYS A 58 8.69 -1.19 17.88
N ILE A 59 8.50 -2.28 17.14
CA ILE A 59 8.31 -2.24 15.69
C ILE A 59 6.90 -2.71 15.34
N ALA A 60 6.22 -1.95 14.49
CA ALA A 60 4.99 -2.37 13.86
C ALA A 60 5.14 -2.38 12.33
N ILE A 61 4.52 -3.38 11.68
CA ILE A 61 4.43 -3.44 10.23
C ILE A 61 2.97 -3.31 9.79
N THR A 62 2.74 -2.52 8.76
CA THR A 62 1.40 -2.24 8.25
C THR A 62 1.07 -3.16 7.09
N THR A 63 -0.13 -3.74 7.08
CA THR A 63 -0.64 -4.40 5.87
C THR A 63 -0.86 -3.38 4.75
N LEU A 64 -0.63 -3.81 3.51
CA LEU A 64 -0.88 -2.96 2.35
C LEU A 64 -2.36 -2.62 2.24
N PRO A 65 -2.71 -1.36 1.97
CA PRO A 65 -4.10 -0.97 1.74
C PRO A 65 -4.64 -1.52 0.43
N TRP A 66 -5.93 -1.39 0.21
CA TRP A 66 -6.51 -1.67 -1.09
C TRP A 66 -5.92 -0.77 -2.18
N LEU A 67 -5.79 -1.33 -3.39
CA LEU A 67 -5.47 -0.59 -4.61
C LEU A 67 -6.71 -0.52 -5.49
N GLY A 68 -7.15 0.70 -5.80
CA GLY A 68 -8.52 0.90 -6.22
C GLY A 68 -9.47 0.65 -5.04
N GLU A 69 -10.76 0.63 -5.31
CA GLU A 69 -11.78 0.39 -4.29
C GLU A 69 -12.84 -0.58 -4.83
N GLN A 70 -12.38 -1.75 -5.29
CA GLN A 70 -13.21 -2.84 -5.82
C GLN A 70 -12.71 -4.16 -5.23
N GLU A 71 -13.55 -4.85 -4.45
CA GLU A 71 -13.19 -6.02 -3.66
C GLU A 71 -12.75 -7.24 -4.50
N ASP A 72 -13.40 -7.46 -5.64
CA ASP A 72 -13.16 -8.61 -6.52
C ASP A 72 -12.10 -8.36 -7.60
N ALA A 73 -11.43 -7.20 -7.57
CA ALA A 73 -10.37 -6.90 -8.50
C ALA A 73 -9.17 -7.84 -8.33
N SER A 74 -8.57 -8.28 -9.43
CA SER A 74 -7.41 -9.18 -9.42
C SER A 74 -6.24 -8.66 -8.59
N ILE A 75 -6.03 -7.34 -8.56
CA ILE A 75 -5.00 -6.69 -7.75
C ILE A 75 -5.21 -6.91 -6.25
N ILE A 76 -6.45 -7.01 -5.80
CA ILE A 76 -6.76 -7.26 -4.38
C ILE A 76 -6.26 -8.63 -3.94
N ASN A 77 -6.31 -9.65 -4.82
CA ASN A 77 -5.75 -10.96 -4.51
C ASN A 77 -4.22 -10.91 -4.38
N VAL A 78 -3.55 -10.12 -5.23
CA VAL A 78 -2.11 -9.87 -5.11
C VAL A 78 -1.79 -9.18 -3.78
N ILE A 79 -2.55 -8.16 -3.39
CA ILE A 79 -2.41 -7.48 -2.10
C ILE A 79 -2.64 -8.43 -0.93
N LYS A 80 -3.68 -9.28 -0.98
CA LYS A 80 -3.93 -10.28 0.06
C LYS A 80 -2.74 -11.21 0.24
N SER A 81 -2.16 -11.75 -0.84
CA SER A 81 -0.98 -12.62 -0.76
C SER A 81 0.24 -11.91 -0.14
N HIS A 82 0.48 -10.63 -0.47
CA HIS A 82 1.55 -9.85 0.16
C HIS A 82 1.26 -9.60 1.65
N ASN A 83 0.00 -9.34 1.99
CA ASN A 83 -0.42 -9.13 3.38
C ASN A 83 -0.30 -10.40 4.23
N ASP A 84 -0.50 -11.58 3.63
CA ASP A 84 -0.28 -12.86 4.32
C ASP A 84 1.20 -13.05 4.68
N ILE A 85 2.11 -12.67 3.78
CA ILE A 85 3.56 -12.62 4.07
C ILE A 85 3.85 -11.61 5.18
N ILE A 86 3.31 -10.40 5.10
CA ILE A 86 3.51 -9.37 6.13
C ILE A 86 3.07 -9.89 7.50
N ARG A 87 1.91 -10.51 7.61
CA ARG A 87 1.42 -11.09 8.87
C ARG A 87 2.29 -12.26 9.35
N SER A 88 2.72 -13.12 8.43
CA SER A 88 3.65 -14.22 8.74
C SER A 88 4.98 -13.70 9.30
N MET A 89 5.56 -12.67 8.67
CA MET A 89 6.79 -12.04 9.13
C MET A 89 6.59 -11.36 10.49
N ALA A 90 5.48 -10.66 10.70
CA ALA A 90 5.16 -10.05 11.98
C ALA A 90 5.11 -11.10 13.10
N SER A 91 4.42 -12.21 12.87
CA SER A 91 4.36 -13.33 13.83
C SER A 91 5.74 -13.95 14.08
N ARG A 92 6.53 -14.19 13.03
CA ARG A 92 7.87 -14.82 13.13
C ARG A 92 8.85 -13.96 13.90
N TYR A 93 8.78 -12.64 13.76
CA TYR A 93 9.73 -11.69 14.34
C TYR A 93 9.19 -10.91 15.54
N ASP A 94 8.01 -11.28 16.06
CA ASP A 94 7.35 -10.62 17.19
C ASP A 94 7.19 -9.12 16.95
N LEU A 95 6.54 -8.78 15.84
CA LEU A 95 6.18 -7.40 15.48
C LEU A 95 4.69 -7.19 15.64
N SER A 96 4.29 -5.95 15.97
CA SER A 96 2.88 -5.55 15.93
C SER A 96 2.41 -5.42 14.48
N VAL A 97 1.13 -5.77 14.21
CA VAL A 97 0.51 -5.59 12.90
C VAL A 97 -0.47 -4.43 12.94
N LEU A 98 -0.26 -3.42 12.08
CA LEU A 98 -1.24 -2.37 11.82
C LEU A 98 -2.09 -2.79 10.62
N ASP A 99 -3.28 -3.35 10.86
CA ASP A 99 -4.08 -3.96 9.79
C ASP A 99 -4.90 -2.93 9.01
N LEU A 100 -4.21 -2.13 8.20
CA LEU A 100 -4.81 -1.12 7.33
C LEU A 100 -5.73 -1.74 6.28
N PHE A 101 -5.41 -2.95 5.79
CA PHE A 101 -6.25 -3.65 4.83
C PHE A 101 -7.63 -3.96 5.40
N ALA A 102 -7.70 -4.50 6.62
CA ALA A 102 -8.96 -4.79 7.29
C ALA A 102 -9.77 -3.52 7.55
N LYS A 103 -9.12 -2.45 8.05
CA LYS A 103 -9.79 -1.16 8.26
C LYS A 103 -10.37 -0.56 6.98
N PHE A 104 -9.70 -0.76 5.84
CA PHE A 104 -10.24 -0.35 4.54
C PHE A 104 -11.46 -1.17 4.15
N SER A 105 -11.43 -2.49 4.39
CA SER A 105 -12.57 -3.38 4.15
C SER A 105 -13.82 -2.97 4.94
N ASP A 106 -13.64 -2.48 6.17
CA ASP A 106 -14.74 -2.01 7.01
C ASP A 106 -15.38 -0.70 6.50
N GLN A 107 -14.63 0.11 5.75
CA GLN A 107 -15.06 1.43 5.28
C GLN A 107 -15.59 1.44 3.84
N ILE A 108 -15.21 0.44 3.04
CA ILE A 108 -15.62 0.33 1.65
C ILE A 108 -16.92 -0.47 1.58
N ASP A 109 -17.99 0.19 1.15
CA ASP A 109 -19.29 -0.45 0.90
C ASP A 109 -19.15 -1.53 -0.19
N LYS A 110 -19.75 -2.71 0.03
CA LYS A 110 -19.75 -3.83 -0.93
C LYS A 110 -20.30 -3.46 -2.31
N ASN A 111 -21.18 -2.45 -2.38
CA ASN A 111 -21.70 -1.92 -3.63
C ASN A 111 -20.80 -0.85 -4.26
N HIS A 112 -19.73 -0.44 -3.57
CA HIS A 112 -18.78 0.53 -4.07
C HIS A 112 -17.73 -0.18 -4.93
N SER A 113 -17.67 0.13 -6.20
CA SER A 113 -16.77 -0.52 -7.14
C SER A 113 -16.04 0.53 -7.99
N VAL A 114 -14.80 0.82 -7.60
CA VAL A 114 -13.88 1.66 -8.37
C VAL A 114 -12.64 0.84 -8.69
N PRO A 115 -12.54 0.30 -9.92
CA PRO A 115 -11.47 -0.61 -10.28
C PRO A 115 -10.10 0.08 -10.26
N TYR A 116 -9.08 -0.69 -9.87
CA TYR A 116 -7.70 -0.29 -10.03
C TYR A 116 -7.35 -0.19 -11.53
N THR A 117 -6.76 0.93 -11.92
CA THR A 117 -6.39 1.19 -13.30
C THR A 117 -4.87 1.01 -13.48
N THR A 118 -4.46 0.06 -14.31
CA THR A 118 -3.03 -0.31 -14.52
C THR A 118 -2.31 0.46 -15.62
N SER A 119 -3.01 1.28 -16.41
CA SER A 119 -2.52 1.87 -17.66
C SER A 119 -1.86 3.25 -17.50
N GLU A 120 -1.44 3.84 -18.62
CA GLU A 120 -0.99 5.24 -18.73
C GLU A 120 -1.95 6.24 -18.08
N LEU A 121 -3.25 5.93 -18.04
CA LEU A 121 -4.27 6.70 -17.32
C LEU A 121 -3.93 6.87 -15.84
N ARG A 122 -3.33 5.87 -15.17
CA ARG A 122 -2.90 6.00 -13.77
C ARG A 122 -1.79 7.04 -13.61
N ARG A 123 -0.80 7.01 -14.50
CA ARG A 123 0.30 7.98 -14.50
C ARG A 123 -0.20 9.41 -14.72
N LEU A 124 -1.16 9.58 -15.65
CA LEU A 124 -1.81 10.85 -15.89
C LEU A 124 -2.67 11.31 -14.70
N ARG A 125 -3.35 10.37 -14.02
CA ARG A 125 -4.13 10.69 -12.80
C ARG A 125 -3.24 11.13 -11.65
N GLY A 126 -2.11 10.44 -11.42
CA GLY A 126 -1.14 10.84 -10.40
C GLY A 126 -0.56 12.23 -10.66
N LEU A 127 -0.09 12.50 -11.89
CA LEU A 127 0.40 13.82 -12.27
C LEU A 127 -0.68 14.90 -12.11
N ARG A 128 -1.91 14.61 -12.54
CA ARG A 128 -3.04 15.52 -12.38
C ARG A 128 -3.37 15.75 -10.91
N ALA A 129 -3.29 14.72 -10.06
CA ALA A 129 -3.52 14.85 -8.62
C ALA A 129 -2.51 15.81 -7.99
N VAL A 130 -1.21 15.67 -8.34
CA VAL A 130 -0.15 16.58 -7.90
C VAL A 130 -0.43 18.03 -8.34
N ILE A 131 -0.80 18.25 -9.60
CA ILE A 131 -1.13 19.57 -10.13
C ILE A 131 -2.34 20.18 -9.39
N LEU A 132 -3.41 19.40 -9.23
CA LEU A 132 -4.62 19.87 -8.55
C LEU A 132 -4.35 20.21 -7.08
N HIS A 133 -3.50 19.45 -6.40
CA HIS A 133 -3.16 19.71 -5.01
C HIS A 133 -2.25 20.94 -4.86
N TYR A 134 -1.08 20.92 -5.49
CA TYR A 134 -0.04 21.94 -5.26
C TYR A 134 -0.28 23.26 -5.99
N ILE A 135 -0.96 23.25 -7.13
CA ILE A 135 -1.22 24.48 -7.91
C ILE A 135 -2.61 25.04 -7.61
N PHE A 136 -3.62 24.18 -7.52
CA PHE A 136 -5.02 24.61 -7.34
C PHE A 136 -5.52 24.48 -5.89
N GLY A 137 -4.71 24.02 -4.94
CA GLY A 137 -5.05 23.92 -3.52
C GLY A 137 -6.18 22.93 -3.21
N TRP A 138 -6.40 21.90 -4.05
CA TRP A 138 -7.43 20.90 -3.77
C TRP A 138 -6.93 19.92 -2.71
N SER A 139 -7.82 19.55 -1.76
CA SER A 139 -7.51 18.45 -0.84
C SER A 139 -7.42 17.11 -1.58
N TRP A 140 -6.66 16.17 -1.05
CA TRP A 140 -6.55 14.82 -1.61
C TRP A 140 -7.90 14.10 -1.64
N THR A 141 -8.75 14.31 -0.63
CA THR A 141 -10.12 13.79 -0.59
C THR A 141 -10.97 14.35 -1.74
N LYS A 142 -10.87 15.66 -2.03
CA LYS A 142 -11.57 16.27 -3.16
C LYS A 142 -11.09 15.70 -4.50
N ILE A 143 -9.81 15.42 -4.62
CA ILE A 143 -9.21 14.81 -5.81
C ILE A 143 -9.72 13.38 -5.97
N GLY A 144 -9.68 12.57 -4.90
CA GLY A 144 -10.21 11.19 -4.90
C GLY A 144 -11.70 11.13 -5.26
N ALA A 145 -12.50 12.02 -4.68
CA ALA A 145 -13.94 12.10 -4.96
C ALA A 145 -14.25 12.30 -6.45
N LYS A 146 -13.39 13.00 -7.21
CA LYS A 146 -13.51 13.14 -8.66
C LYS A 146 -13.46 11.80 -9.40
N TYR A 147 -12.76 10.83 -8.83
CA TYR A 147 -12.67 9.46 -9.33
C TYR A 147 -13.58 8.48 -8.58
N LYS A 148 -14.50 9.01 -7.76
CA LYS A 148 -15.41 8.24 -6.89
C LYS A 148 -14.68 7.42 -5.82
N LEU A 149 -13.44 7.77 -5.50
CA LEU A 149 -12.66 7.13 -4.45
C LEU A 149 -13.03 7.69 -3.08
N LYS A 150 -13.13 6.84 -2.08
CA LYS A 150 -13.47 7.19 -0.68
C LYS A 150 -12.23 7.41 0.18
N LEU A 151 -11.23 6.54 0.04
CA LEU A 151 -10.03 6.46 0.90
C LEU A 151 -8.73 6.77 0.17
N LEU A 152 -8.76 6.73 -1.16
CA LEU A 152 -7.60 6.98 -2.03
C LEU A 152 -7.77 8.27 -2.82
N CYS A 153 -6.65 8.87 -3.28
CA CYS A 153 -6.70 10.06 -4.13
C CYS A 153 -6.50 9.75 -5.63
N ASP A 154 -5.77 8.68 -5.97
CA ASP A 154 -5.39 8.33 -7.34
C ASP A 154 -5.38 6.81 -7.62
N HIS A 155 -6.11 6.01 -6.87
CA HIS A 155 -6.17 4.54 -6.84
C HIS A 155 -5.00 3.84 -6.11
N ILE A 156 -4.00 4.57 -5.60
CA ILE A 156 -2.85 4.01 -4.87
C ILE A 156 -2.62 4.75 -3.55
N HIS A 157 -2.51 6.08 -3.64
CA HIS A 157 -2.13 6.89 -2.50
C HIS A 157 -3.33 7.25 -1.64
N LEU A 158 -3.13 7.26 -0.33
CA LEU A 158 -4.16 7.63 0.64
C LEU A 158 -4.57 9.09 0.45
N ASN A 159 -5.88 9.36 0.57
CA ASN A 159 -6.37 10.71 0.81
C ASN A 159 -6.42 10.98 2.32
N GLU A 160 -6.94 12.14 2.75
CA GLU A 160 -6.99 12.49 4.18
C GLU A 160 -7.78 11.46 5.00
N ARG A 161 -8.83 10.84 4.46
CA ARG A 161 -9.62 9.82 5.17
C ARG A 161 -8.83 8.52 5.34
N GLY A 162 -8.17 8.07 4.29
CA GLY A 162 -7.28 6.91 4.37
C GLY A 162 -6.08 7.18 5.28
N GLY A 163 -5.54 8.40 5.25
CA GLY A 163 -4.48 8.85 6.15
C GLY A 163 -4.90 8.83 7.62
N ASN A 164 -6.09 9.33 7.95
CA ASN A 164 -6.62 9.31 9.32
C ASN A 164 -6.80 7.87 9.86
N ILE A 165 -7.17 6.91 9.01
CA ILE A 165 -7.23 5.50 9.43
C ILE A 165 -5.84 5.00 9.81
N MET A 166 -4.83 5.33 9.02
CA MET A 166 -3.44 4.95 9.31
C MET A 166 -2.93 5.65 10.58
N GLU A 167 -3.23 6.93 10.76
CA GLU A 167 -2.90 7.72 11.95
C GLU A 167 -3.45 7.05 13.21
N ASN A 168 -4.74 6.72 13.25
CA ASN A 168 -5.37 6.05 14.39
C ASN A 168 -4.69 4.71 14.72
N LEU A 169 -4.32 3.90 13.71
CA LEU A 169 -3.60 2.65 13.94
C LEU A 169 -2.22 2.88 14.55
N VAL A 170 -1.53 3.93 14.14
CA VAL A 170 -0.21 4.31 14.70
C VAL A 170 -0.37 4.81 16.13
N GLU A 171 -1.38 5.65 16.41
CA GLU A 171 -1.66 6.15 17.75
C GLU A 171 -2.02 5.01 18.72
N GLU A 172 -2.87 4.06 18.31
CA GLU A 172 -3.18 2.86 19.09
C GLU A 172 -1.91 2.07 19.42
N PHE A 173 -1.02 1.89 18.46
CA PHE A 173 0.25 1.18 18.65
C PHE A 173 1.20 1.91 19.61
N ILE A 174 1.32 3.24 19.51
CA ILE A 174 2.21 4.02 20.37
C ILE A 174 1.68 4.07 21.81
N SER A 175 0.38 3.99 21.98
CA SER A 175 -0.30 4.06 23.30
C SER A 175 -0.36 2.71 24.01
N SER A 176 0.00 1.60 23.33
CA SER A 176 0.04 0.24 23.89
C SER A 176 1.40 -0.09 24.51
#